data_06fee2da85a4528c8f3d15c2c54854de
#
_entry.id   06fee2da85a4528c8f3d15c2c54854de
#
_cell.length_a   1.000
_cell.length_b   1.000
_cell.length_c   1.000
_cell.angle_alpha   90.00
_cell.angle_beta   90.00
_cell.angle_gamma   90.00
#
_symmetry.space_group_name_H-M   'P 1'
#
loop_
_entity.id
_entity.type
_entity.pdbx_description
1 polymer ?
#
loop_
_entity_poly.entity_id
_entity_poly.type
_entity_poly.pdbx_seq_one_letter_code
_entity_poly.pdbx_strand_id
1 'polypeptide(L)'
;MKIKVVTVGKLKEKYLKDGIAEYSKRISRFAKFEMIELSDEKTPDKASESENQKILEIEGQRILSKIADRDFVIVLAIEGKTFFSEEFSKQLEETSIRRDFYSYFYYWGKFRIVIICKK
;
A
#
# COMPACT_ATOMS: atom_id res chain seq x y z
N MET A 1 11.73 12.90 0.68
CA MET A 1 10.93 11.68 0.96
C MET A 1 10.39 11.10 -0.35
N LYS A 2 10.44 9.83 -0.49
CA LYS A 2 9.82 9.10 -1.60
C LYS A 2 8.66 8.28 -1.07
N ILE A 3 7.50 8.43 -1.69
CA ILE A 3 6.27 7.71 -1.32
C ILE A 3 5.88 6.80 -2.48
N LYS A 4 5.73 5.51 -2.18
CA LYS A 4 5.20 4.54 -3.13
C LYS A 4 3.88 4.01 -2.60
N VAL A 5 2.87 4.00 -3.43
CA VAL A 5 1.62 3.29 -3.16
C VAL A 5 1.61 2.03 -3.99
N VAL A 6 1.57 0.90 -3.34
CA VAL A 6 1.52 -0.42 -4.00
C VAL A 6 0.13 -0.99 -3.81
N THR A 7 -0.52 -1.30 -4.90
CA THR A 7 -1.88 -1.86 -4.91
C THR A 7 -1.94 -3.11 -5.78
N VAL A 8 -2.78 -4.05 -5.38
CA VAL A 8 -3.08 -5.25 -6.17
C VAL A 8 -4.37 -5.00 -6.94
N GLY A 9 -4.32 -5.22 -8.24
CA GLY A 9 -5.42 -4.93 -9.15
C GLY A 9 -5.31 -3.55 -9.79
N LYS A 10 -6.13 -3.33 -10.80
CA LYS A 10 -6.18 -2.07 -11.55
C LYS A 10 -7.47 -1.32 -11.26
N LEU A 11 -7.35 -0.01 -11.17
CA LEU A 11 -8.53 0.87 -11.15
C LEU A 11 -9.24 0.80 -12.48
N LYS A 12 -10.55 0.53 -12.45
CA LYS A 12 -11.39 0.44 -13.63
C LYS A 12 -12.19 1.72 -13.86
N GLU A 13 -12.57 2.40 -12.77
CA GLU A 13 -13.43 3.58 -12.83
C GLU A 13 -12.64 4.82 -13.24
N LYS A 14 -13.09 5.49 -14.30
CA LYS A 14 -12.43 6.67 -14.83
C LYS A 14 -12.32 7.80 -13.80
N TYR A 15 -13.37 8.05 -13.02
CA TYR A 15 -13.37 9.12 -12.03
C TYR A 15 -12.36 8.89 -10.91
N LEU A 16 -12.11 7.62 -10.53
CA LEU A 16 -11.07 7.27 -9.56
C LEU A 16 -9.67 7.47 -10.13
N LYS A 17 -9.45 7.09 -11.40
CA LYS A 17 -8.19 7.34 -12.09
C LYS A 17 -7.88 8.83 -12.18
N ASP A 18 -8.86 9.63 -12.54
CA ASP A 18 -8.73 11.08 -12.65
C ASP A 18 -8.46 11.72 -11.29
N GLY A 19 -9.13 11.27 -10.23
CA GLY A 19 -8.90 11.72 -8.87
C GLY A 19 -7.49 11.40 -8.37
N ILE A 20 -7.02 10.18 -8.60
CA ILE A 20 -5.66 9.76 -8.23
C ILE A 20 -4.62 10.54 -9.01
N ALA A 21 -4.82 10.76 -10.30
CA ALA A 21 -3.91 11.56 -11.13
C ALA A 21 -3.78 12.99 -10.58
N GLU A 22 -4.88 13.62 -10.19
CA GLU A 22 -4.89 14.96 -9.60
C GLU A 22 -4.15 15.02 -8.27
N TYR A 23 -4.42 14.08 -7.35
CA TYR A 23 -3.73 14.04 -6.07
C TYR A 23 -2.25 13.68 -6.21
N SER A 24 -1.90 12.78 -7.12
CA SER A 24 -0.51 12.45 -7.43
C SER A 24 0.27 13.67 -7.91
N LYS A 25 -0.35 14.49 -8.75
CA LYS A 25 0.22 15.75 -9.21
C LYS A 25 0.47 16.72 -8.07
N ARG A 26 -0.47 16.84 -7.14
CA ARG A 26 -0.33 17.70 -5.96
C ARG A 26 0.78 17.23 -5.03
N ILE A 27 0.83 15.93 -4.74
CA ILE A 27 1.85 15.32 -3.87
C ILE A 27 3.25 15.46 -4.47
N SER A 28 3.38 15.39 -5.79
CA SER A 28 4.68 15.48 -6.46
C SER A 28 5.45 16.79 -6.22
N ARG A 29 4.75 17.84 -5.76
CA ARG A 29 5.38 19.09 -5.35
C ARG A 29 6.15 18.98 -4.04
N PHE A 30 5.81 18.01 -3.20
CA PHE A 30 6.34 17.85 -1.85
C PHE A 30 7.22 16.62 -1.69
N ALA A 31 6.97 15.58 -2.47
CA ALA A 31 7.66 14.31 -2.38
C ALA A 31 7.70 13.63 -3.76
N LYS A 32 8.65 12.73 -3.95
CA LYS A 32 8.61 11.82 -5.10
C LYS A 32 7.50 10.81 -4.85
N PHE A 33 6.51 10.80 -5.73
CA PHE A 33 5.36 9.93 -5.64
C PHE A 33 5.35 8.92 -6.79
N GLU A 34 5.13 7.66 -6.45
CA GLU A 34 5.01 6.57 -7.42
C GLU A 34 3.84 5.67 -7.03
N MET A 35 3.02 5.33 -8.00
CA MET A 35 1.96 4.35 -7.82
C MET A 35 2.28 3.09 -8.61
N ILE A 36 2.30 1.95 -7.94
CA ILE A 36 2.59 0.65 -8.53
C ILE A 36 1.34 -0.21 -8.45
N GLU A 37 0.79 -0.54 -9.61
CA GLU A 37 -0.31 -1.47 -9.71
C GLU A 37 0.23 -2.87 -10.04
N LEU A 38 0.02 -3.81 -9.13
CA LEU A 38 0.42 -5.21 -9.31
C LEU A 38 -0.75 -5.99 -9.89
N SER A 39 -0.45 -6.98 -10.71
CA SER A 39 -1.49 -7.87 -11.23
C SER A 39 -2.11 -8.70 -10.11
N ASP A 40 -3.43 -8.81 -10.14
CA ASP A 40 -4.17 -9.69 -9.25
C ASP A 40 -4.25 -11.11 -9.82
N GLU A 41 -4.49 -12.07 -8.94
CA GLU A 41 -4.77 -13.45 -9.32
C GLU A 41 -6.28 -13.62 -9.55
N LYS A 42 -6.65 -14.36 -10.59
CA LYS A 42 -8.05 -14.70 -10.84
C LYS A 42 -8.55 -15.60 -9.72
N THR A 43 -9.62 -15.18 -9.07
CA THR A 43 -10.30 -15.99 -8.06
C THR A 43 -11.47 -16.70 -8.72
N PRO A 44 -11.52 -18.05 -8.69
CA PRO A 44 -12.67 -18.79 -9.15
C PRO A 44 -13.94 -18.43 -8.36
N ASP A 45 -15.11 -18.41 -9.00
CA ASP A 45 -16.38 -18.03 -8.36
C ASP A 45 -16.72 -18.90 -7.13
N LYS A 46 -16.22 -20.13 -7.11
CA LYS A 46 -16.40 -21.10 -6.02
C LYS A 46 -15.07 -21.55 -5.45
N ALA A 47 -14.14 -20.62 -5.23
CA ALA A 47 -12.85 -20.96 -4.67
C ALA A 47 -13.00 -21.49 -3.24
N SER A 48 -12.29 -22.57 -2.92
CA SER A 48 -12.17 -23.06 -1.57
C SER A 48 -11.34 -22.08 -0.71
N GLU A 49 -11.43 -22.21 0.62
CA GLU A 49 -10.63 -21.41 1.54
C GLU A 49 -9.13 -21.59 1.30
N SER A 50 -8.69 -22.82 1.01
CA SER A 50 -7.29 -23.09 0.68
C SER A 50 -6.84 -22.44 -0.63
N GLU A 51 -7.70 -22.37 -1.65
CA GLU A 51 -7.41 -21.68 -2.91
C GLU A 51 -7.32 -20.16 -2.69
N ASN A 52 -8.23 -19.60 -1.92
CA ASN A 52 -8.20 -18.19 -1.54
C ASN A 52 -6.91 -17.85 -0.79
N GLN A 53 -6.49 -18.71 0.14
CA GLN A 53 -5.26 -18.53 0.90
C GLN A 53 -4.03 -18.52 -0.01
N LYS A 54 -3.95 -19.43 -0.99
CA LYS A 54 -2.87 -19.45 -1.98
C LYS A 54 -2.82 -18.18 -2.82
N ILE A 55 -3.98 -17.69 -3.25
CA ILE A 55 -4.08 -16.44 -4.01
C ILE A 55 -3.55 -15.27 -3.19
N LEU A 56 -3.96 -15.16 -1.94
CA LEU A 56 -3.51 -14.12 -1.03
C LEU A 56 -2.00 -14.19 -0.77
N GLU A 57 -1.43 -15.38 -0.65
CA GLU A 57 0.01 -15.56 -0.51
C GLU A 57 0.78 -15.09 -1.75
N ILE A 58 0.32 -15.43 -2.95
CA ILE A 58 0.93 -15.00 -4.21
C ILE A 58 0.89 -13.49 -4.33
N GLU A 59 -0.26 -12.87 -4.10
CA GLU A 59 -0.41 -11.42 -4.14
C GLU A 59 0.45 -10.74 -3.07
N GLY A 60 0.51 -11.31 -1.87
CA GLY A 60 1.35 -10.83 -0.78
C GLY A 60 2.83 -10.86 -1.13
N GLN A 61 3.31 -11.91 -1.77
CA GLN A 61 4.70 -11.99 -2.23
C GLN A 61 5.04 -10.95 -3.29
N ARG A 62 4.09 -10.63 -4.17
CA ARG A 62 4.26 -9.56 -5.15
C ARG A 62 4.43 -8.20 -4.47
N ILE A 63 3.65 -7.91 -3.42
CA ILE A 63 3.79 -6.69 -2.62
C ILE A 63 5.14 -6.67 -1.91
N LEU A 64 5.52 -7.77 -1.26
CA LEU A 64 6.79 -7.90 -0.53
C LEU A 64 8.00 -7.66 -1.44
N SER A 65 7.92 -8.06 -2.70
CA SER A 65 9.00 -7.83 -3.67
C SER A 65 9.29 -6.36 -3.94
N LYS A 66 8.36 -5.46 -3.60
CA LYS A 66 8.50 -4.01 -3.78
C LYS A 66 9.01 -3.30 -2.53
N ILE A 67 9.16 -3.99 -1.42
CA ILE A 67 9.58 -3.46 -0.15
C ILE A 67 11.05 -3.78 0.09
N ALA A 68 11.84 -2.78 0.48
CA ALA A 68 13.22 -2.95 0.89
C ALA A 68 13.33 -2.93 2.43
N ASP A 69 14.42 -3.47 2.97
CA ASP A 69 14.63 -3.61 4.42
C ASP A 69 14.55 -2.30 5.21
N ARG A 70 14.85 -1.19 4.57
CA ARG A 70 14.85 0.14 5.20
C ARG A 70 13.60 0.95 4.93
N ASP A 71 12.61 0.35 4.32
CA ASP A 71 11.37 1.04 4.01
C ASP A 71 10.47 1.11 5.24
N PHE A 72 9.82 2.26 5.43
CA PHE A 72 8.70 2.36 6.35
C PHE A 72 7.43 1.99 5.61
N VAL A 73 6.72 1.00 6.13
CA VAL A 73 5.55 0.43 5.46
C VAL A 73 4.29 0.71 6.24
N ILE A 74 3.31 1.31 5.57
CA ILE A 74 1.97 1.53 6.10
C ILE A 74 1.02 0.62 5.34
N VAL A 75 0.34 -0.24 6.07
CA VAL A 75 -0.65 -1.15 5.50
C VAL A 75 -2.05 -0.57 5.70
N LEU A 76 -2.79 -0.39 4.61
CA LEU A 76 -4.18 0.06 4.68
C LEU A 76 -5.08 -1.14 4.93
N ALA A 77 -5.51 -1.28 6.17
CA ALA A 77 -6.30 -2.40 6.65
C ALA A 77 -7.66 -1.94 7.16
N ILE A 78 -8.69 -2.72 6.87
CA ILE A 78 -10.05 -2.43 7.36
C ILE A 78 -10.10 -2.42 8.89
N GLU A 79 -9.37 -3.35 9.53
CA GLU A 79 -9.27 -3.45 10.99
C GLU A 79 -8.18 -2.53 11.58
N GLY A 80 -7.57 -1.69 10.76
CA GLY A 80 -6.50 -0.80 11.17
C GLY A 80 -6.99 0.38 12.01
N LYS A 81 -6.04 1.09 12.61
CA LYS A 81 -6.33 2.31 13.36
C LYS A 81 -6.79 3.42 12.42
N THR A 82 -7.88 4.07 12.76
CA THR A 82 -8.38 5.23 12.03
C THR A 82 -7.61 6.49 12.42
N PHE A 83 -7.20 7.28 11.43
CA PHE A 83 -6.53 8.56 11.63
C PHE A 83 -7.29 9.67 10.93
N PHE A 84 -7.38 10.83 11.58
CA PHE A 84 -7.69 12.07 10.89
C PHE A 84 -6.48 12.52 10.04
N SER A 85 -6.72 13.37 9.04
CA SER A 85 -5.66 13.83 8.14
C SER A 85 -4.49 14.49 8.87
N GLU A 86 -4.77 15.29 9.88
CA GLU A 86 -3.76 15.96 10.69
C GLU A 86 -2.92 14.96 11.51
N GLU A 87 -3.56 13.95 12.09
CA GLU A 87 -2.88 12.90 12.85
C GLU A 87 -1.97 12.07 11.95
N PHE A 88 -2.47 11.71 10.77
CA PHE A 88 -1.71 10.95 9.78
C PHE A 88 -0.51 11.75 9.28
N SER A 89 -0.68 13.04 9.04
CA SER A 89 0.40 13.95 8.68
C SER A 89 1.52 13.98 9.74
N LYS A 90 1.15 14.06 11.01
CA LYS A 90 2.12 13.99 12.12
C LYS A 90 2.86 12.66 12.17
N GLN A 91 2.16 11.55 11.96
CA GLN A 91 2.79 10.22 11.90
C GLN A 91 3.81 10.13 10.77
N LEU A 92 3.50 10.67 9.60
CA LEU A 92 4.44 10.72 8.49
C LEU A 92 5.66 11.58 8.81
N GLU A 93 5.46 12.72 9.43
CA GLU A 93 6.54 13.63 9.84
C GLU A 93 7.46 12.98 10.87
N GLU A 94 6.90 12.39 11.93
CA GLU A 94 7.65 11.66 12.95
C GLU A 94 8.45 10.51 12.37
N THR A 95 7.84 9.77 11.44
CA THR A 95 8.49 8.66 10.75
C THR A 95 9.66 9.12 9.89
N SER A 96 9.54 10.29 9.27
CA SER A 96 10.64 10.85 8.46
C SER A 96 11.85 11.25 9.30
N ILE A 97 11.65 11.59 10.57
CA ILE A 97 12.68 12.00 11.52
C ILE A 97 13.30 10.79 12.22
N ARG A 98 12.49 9.83 12.62
CA ARG A 98 12.93 8.61 13.29
C ARG A 98 13.52 7.62 12.28
N ARG A 99 14.69 7.08 12.64
CA ARG A 99 15.34 6.01 11.86
C ARG A 99 14.86 4.61 12.24
N ASP A 100 13.89 4.51 13.14
CA ASP A 100 13.40 3.23 13.64
C ASP A 100 12.32 2.70 12.71
N PHE A 101 12.65 1.62 12.03
CA PHE A 101 11.77 0.94 11.10
C PHE A 101 11.09 -0.22 11.81
N TYR A 102 9.83 -0.04 12.20
CA TYR A 102 9.00 -1.14 12.64
C TYR A 102 8.14 -1.61 11.49
N SER A 103 8.53 -2.72 10.90
CA SER A 103 7.66 -3.45 10.00
C SER A 103 6.74 -4.35 10.82
N TYR A 104 5.51 -3.96 10.99
CA TYR A 104 4.49 -4.84 11.55
C TYR A 104 4.03 -5.82 10.48
N PHE A 105 4.70 -6.94 10.39
CA PHE A 105 4.36 -8.01 9.47
C PHE A 105 3.61 -9.12 10.19
N TYR A 106 2.29 -8.98 10.31
CA TYR A 106 1.43 -10.12 10.59
C TYR A 106 0.17 -10.03 9.74
N TYR A 107 -0.06 -11.06 8.90
CA TYR A 107 -1.22 -11.26 8.02
C TYR A 107 -1.26 -10.47 6.71
N TRP A 108 -0.35 -10.74 5.83
CA TRP A 108 -0.34 -10.22 4.46
C TRP A 108 -1.53 -10.66 3.61
N GLY A 109 -2.19 -11.73 3.99
CA GLY A 109 -3.24 -12.36 3.20
C GLY A 109 -4.52 -11.54 2.98
N LYS A 110 -4.68 -10.39 3.64
CA LYS A 110 -5.93 -9.60 3.55
C LYS A 110 -5.75 -8.20 2.96
N PHE A 111 -4.52 -7.75 2.76
CA PHE A 111 -4.27 -6.35 2.42
C PHE A 111 -3.88 -6.20 0.96
N ARG A 112 -4.55 -5.31 0.27
CA ARG A 112 -4.32 -5.04 -1.15
C ARG A 112 -3.65 -3.70 -1.43
N ILE A 113 -3.49 -2.86 -0.42
CA ILE A 113 -2.89 -1.54 -0.59
C ILE A 113 -1.86 -1.30 0.51
N VAL A 114 -0.68 -0.92 0.10
CA VAL A 114 0.45 -0.63 0.99
C VAL A 114 1.10 0.67 0.57
N ILE A 115 1.41 1.52 1.53
CA ILE A 115 2.17 2.75 1.31
C ILE A 115 3.59 2.52 1.81
N ILE A 116 4.57 2.75 0.97
CA ILE A 116 5.98 2.61 1.29
C ILE A 116 6.61 4.00 1.31
N CYS A 117 7.18 4.37 2.45
CA CYS A 117 7.92 5.61 2.58
C CYS A 117 9.42 5.33 2.57
N LYS A 118 10.13 5.98 1.66
CA LYS A 118 11.60 5.94 1.55
C LYS A 118 12.16 7.33 1.83
N LYS A 119 13.25 7.34 2.51
CA LYS A 119 14.02 8.58 2.70
C LYS A 119 14.82 8.92 1.47
#